data_0e4ee2f97a2c27e2188305796b8cd9f1
#
_entry.id   0e4ee2f97a2c27e2188305796b8cd9f1
#
_cell.length_a   1.000
_cell.length_b   1.000
_cell.length_c   1.000
_cell.angle_alpha   90.00
_cell.angle_beta   90.00
_cell.angle_gamma   90.00
#
_symmetry.space_group_name_H-M   'P 1'
#
loop_
_entity.id
_entity.type
_entity.pdbx_description
1 polymer ?
#
loop_
_entity_poly.entity_id
_entity_poly.type
_entity_poly.pdbx_seq_one_letter_code
_entity_poly.pdbx_strand_id
1 'polypeptide(L)'
;MIDLKNKNIIVTGASGGIGNSIVDRLNEYGANILASGTKKEKLEQLKKNFKDIKILQFDISNIDKIEEFIENSVKELGGNLDCIINNAGITQD
;
A
#
# COMPACT_ATOMS: atom_id res chain seq x y z
N MET A 1 21.60 -8.64 4.01
CA MET A 1 20.61 -8.46 2.93
C MET A 1 19.20 -8.60 3.49
N ILE A 2 18.33 -7.66 3.16
CA ILE A 2 16.95 -7.68 3.64
C ILE A 2 16.09 -8.54 2.73
N ASP A 3 15.33 -9.43 3.33
CA ASP A 3 14.42 -10.29 2.59
C ASP A 3 13.04 -10.20 3.23
N LEU A 4 12.08 -9.66 2.47
CA LEU A 4 10.70 -9.50 2.94
C LEU A 4 9.75 -10.47 2.24
N LYS A 5 10.29 -11.53 1.68
CA LYS A 5 9.49 -12.52 1.00
C LYS A 5 8.38 -13.04 1.93
N ASN A 6 7.17 -13.09 1.40
CA ASN A 6 5.96 -13.53 2.12
C ASN A 6 5.51 -12.59 3.23
N LYS A 7 6.08 -11.40 3.34
CA LYS A 7 5.58 -10.40 4.29
C LYS A 7 4.49 -9.57 3.60
N ASN A 8 3.36 -9.46 4.26
CA ASN A 8 2.21 -8.73 3.74
C ASN A 8 2.18 -7.33 4.32
N ILE A 9 2.30 -6.33 3.46
CA ILE A 9 2.49 -4.94 3.87
C ILE A 9 1.49 -4.03 3.17
N ILE A 10 0.80 -3.20 3.95
CA ILE A 10 -0.06 -2.14 3.41
C ILE A 10 0.75 -0.85 3.45
N VAL A 11 0.75 -0.11 2.34
CA VAL A 11 1.38 1.21 2.27
C VAL A 11 0.28 2.22 1.98
N THR A 12 0.02 3.14 2.91
CA THR A 12 -0.95 4.21 2.67
C THR A 12 -0.24 5.41 2.07
N GLY A 13 -1.01 6.30 1.42
CA GLY A 13 -0.43 7.46 0.76
C GLY A 13 0.50 7.09 -0.39
N ALA A 14 0.27 5.95 -1.01
CA ALA A 14 1.16 5.45 -2.05
C ALA A 14 1.01 6.16 -3.39
N SER A 15 -0.01 7.01 -3.52
CA SER A 15 -0.20 7.76 -4.77
C SER A 15 0.76 8.96 -4.88
N GLY A 16 1.50 9.29 -3.84
CA GLY A 16 2.49 10.37 -3.87
C GLY A 16 3.91 9.86 -4.10
N GLY A 17 4.85 10.79 -4.25
CA GLY A 17 6.24 10.45 -4.57
C GLY A 17 6.94 9.63 -3.50
N ILE A 18 6.74 9.98 -2.23
CA ILE A 18 7.37 9.24 -1.13
C ILE A 18 6.80 7.84 -1.03
N GLY A 19 5.47 7.70 -1.17
CA GLY A 19 4.83 6.40 -1.16
C GLY A 19 5.30 5.52 -2.29
N ASN A 20 5.50 6.12 -3.47
CA ASN A 20 6.03 5.43 -4.63
C ASN A 20 7.40 4.85 -4.35
N SER A 21 8.27 5.64 -3.72
CA SER A 21 9.62 5.19 -3.37
C SER A 21 9.60 4.06 -2.36
N ILE A 22 8.68 4.12 -1.41
CA ILE A 22 8.53 3.07 -0.41
C ILE A 22 8.12 1.76 -1.08
N VAL A 23 7.13 1.83 -1.97
CA VAL A 23 6.67 0.63 -2.70
C VAL A 23 7.81 0.03 -3.52
N ASP A 24 8.57 0.88 -4.20
CA ASP A 24 9.70 0.42 -5.00
C ASP A 24 10.69 -0.38 -4.15
N ARG A 25 11.04 0.16 -3.00
CA ARG A 25 12.02 -0.49 -2.14
C ARG A 25 11.49 -1.80 -1.54
N LEU A 26 10.24 -1.80 -1.09
CA LEU A 26 9.64 -3.01 -0.54
C LEU A 26 9.49 -4.09 -1.60
N ASN A 27 9.13 -3.67 -2.81
CA ASN A 27 9.00 -4.61 -3.93
C ASN A 27 10.35 -5.26 -4.27
N GLU A 28 11.40 -4.48 -4.20
CA GLU A 28 12.76 -4.98 -4.43
C GLU A 28 13.13 -6.05 -3.42
N TYR A 29 12.66 -5.92 -2.18
CA TYR A 29 12.93 -6.90 -1.13
C TYR A 29 11.97 -8.08 -1.12
N GLY A 30 11.03 -8.12 -2.04
CA GLY A 30 10.15 -9.27 -2.22
C GLY A 30 8.84 -9.27 -1.46
N ALA A 31 8.48 -8.15 -0.84
CA ALA A 31 7.25 -8.07 -0.04
C ALA A 31 5.99 -8.21 -0.90
N ASN A 32 4.94 -8.73 -0.31
CA ASN A 32 3.59 -8.68 -0.88
C ASN A 32 2.98 -7.34 -0.44
N ILE A 33 2.65 -6.50 -1.41
CA ILE A 33 2.29 -5.12 -1.13
C ILE A 33 0.87 -4.82 -1.56
N LEU A 34 0.12 -4.12 -0.70
CA LEU A 34 -1.10 -3.46 -1.09
C LEU A 34 -0.87 -1.96 -0.94
N ALA A 35 -0.94 -1.26 -2.05
CA ALA A 35 -0.73 0.18 -2.09
C ALA A 35 -2.08 0.88 -2.08
N SER A 36 -2.25 1.85 -1.18
CA SER A 36 -3.48 2.59 -1.05
C SER A 36 -3.23 4.09 -1.13
N GLY A 37 -4.21 4.82 -1.61
CA GLY A 37 -4.13 6.27 -1.72
C GLY A 37 -5.46 6.82 -2.20
N THR A 38 -5.54 8.14 -2.32
CA THR A 38 -6.78 8.81 -2.70
C THR A 38 -6.96 8.93 -4.20
N LYS A 39 -5.87 8.88 -4.97
CA LYS A 39 -5.91 9.11 -6.41
C LYS A 39 -5.80 7.81 -7.19
N LYS A 40 -6.92 7.36 -7.69
CA LYS A 40 -7.01 6.09 -8.40
C LYS A 40 -6.07 6.00 -9.59
N GLU A 41 -5.98 7.08 -10.39
CA GLU A 41 -5.11 7.09 -11.56
C GLU A 41 -3.64 6.88 -11.18
N LYS A 42 -3.24 7.48 -10.07
CA LYS A 42 -1.86 7.32 -9.58
C LYS A 42 -1.58 5.91 -9.12
N LEU A 43 -2.57 5.29 -8.47
CA LEU A 43 -2.43 3.90 -8.04
C LEU A 43 -2.35 2.96 -9.24
N GLU A 44 -3.15 3.21 -10.25
CA GLU A 44 -3.13 2.40 -11.46
C GLU A 44 -1.80 2.51 -12.19
N GLN A 45 -1.23 3.72 -12.19
CA GLN A 45 0.08 3.95 -12.77
C GLN A 45 1.17 3.20 -11.98
N LEU A 46 1.05 3.23 -10.66
CA LEU A 46 1.96 2.50 -9.79
C LEU A 46 1.90 0.99 -10.09
N LYS A 47 0.71 0.47 -10.27
CA LYS A 47 0.54 -0.94 -10.58
C LYS A 47 1.14 -1.32 -11.92
N LYS A 48 1.15 -0.41 -12.88
CA LYS A 48 1.81 -0.68 -14.16
C LYS A 48 3.31 -0.84 -13.99
N ASN A 49 3.89 -0.09 -13.05
CA ASN A 49 5.32 -0.16 -12.78
C ASN A 49 5.69 -1.36 -11.91
N PHE A 50 4.76 -1.82 -11.07
CA PHE A 50 4.98 -2.94 -10.14
C PHE A 50 3.81 -3.90 -10.28
N LYS A 51 3.91 -4.80 -11.22
CA LYS A 51 2.76 -5.61 -11.65
C LYS A 51 2.19 -6.53 -10.57
N ASP A 52 3.00 -6.92 -9.61
CA ASP A 52 2.57 -7.87 -8.59
C ASP A 52 1.92 -7.24 -7.38
N ILE A 53 1.90 -5.92 -7.28
CA ILE A 53 1.26 -5.29 -6.12
C ILE A 53 -0.25 -5.28 -6.28
N LYS A 54 -0.94 -5.16 -5.15
CA LYS A 54 -2.38 -4.91 -5.11
C LYS A 54 -2.59 -3.42 -4.89
N ILE A 55 -3.69 -2.89 -5.38
CA ILE A 55 -4.04 -1.48 -5.15
C ILE A 55 -5.47 -1.40 -4.64
N LEU A 56 -5.72 -0.44 -3.77
CA LEU A 56 -7.05 -0.22 -3.21
C LEU A 56 -7.19 1.26 -2.88
N GLN A 57 -8.09 1.95 -3.58
CA GLN A 57 -8.32 3.37 -3.33
C GLN A 57 -9.01 3.56 -1.98
N PHE A 58 -8.47 4.43 -1.16
CA PHE A 58 -9.05 4.74 0.13
C PHE A 58 -8.50 6.04 0.66
N ASP A 59 -9.38 6.84 1.28
CA ASP A 59 -8.99 8.06 1.97
C ASP A 59 -8.90 7.76 3.46
N ILE A 60 -7.68 7.76 3.99
CA ILE A 60 -7.42 7.39 5.39
C ILE A 60 -8.10 8.33 6.38
N SER A 61 -8.52 9.52 5.94
CA SER A 61 -9.26 10.43 6.80
C SER A 61 -10.70 10.00 7.01
N ASN A 62 -11.17 9.04 6.23
CA ASN A 62 -12.52 8.48 6.38
C ASN A 62 -12.53 7.46 7.50
N ILE A 63 -12.56 7.94 8.71
CA ILE A 63 -12.39 7.12 9.92
C ILE A 63 -13.40 5.99 10.03
N ASP A 64 -14.64 6.26 9.63
CA ASP A 64 -15.72 5.28 9.76
C ASP A 64 -15.51 4.05 8.86
N LYS A 65 -14.65 4.16 7.86
CA LYS A 65 -14.43 3.09 6.90
C LYS A 65 -13.06 2.41 7.05
N ILE A 66 -12.25 2.84 8.00
CA ILE A 66 -10.90 2.29 8.17
C ILE A 66 -10.92 0.78 8.45
N GLU A 67 -11.80 0.35 9.34
CA GLU A 67 -11.87 -1.06 9.69
C GLU A 67 -12.20 -1.92 8.47
N GLU A 68 -13.17 -1.49 7.69
CA GLU A 68 -13.55 -2.19 6.47
C GLU A 68 -12.39 -2.21 5.47
N PHE A 69 -11.69 -1.08 5.35
CA PHE A 69 -10.53 -0.98 4.47
C PHE A 69 -9.45 -2.00 4.87
N ILE A 70 -9.14 -2.09 6.16
CA ILE A 70 -8.14 -3.03 6.64
C ILE A 70 -8.58 -4.46 6.36
N GLU A 71 -9.84 -4.79 6.62
CA GLU A 71 -10.35 -6.13 6.37
C GLU A 71 -10.24 -6.51 4.89
N ASN A 72 -10.62 -5.59 4.01
CA ASN A 72 -10.53 -5.84 2.57
C ASN A 72 -9.09 -5.97 2.12
N SER A 73 -8.19 -5.15 2.69
CA SER A 73 -6.78 -5.19 2.35
C SER A 73 -6.15 -6.52 2.76
N VAL A 74 -6.48 -7.00 3.95
CA VAL A 74 -5.97 -8.28 4.43
C VAL A 74 -6.42 -9.42 3.53
N LYS A 75 -7.68 -9.38 3.09
CA LYS A 75 -8.19 -10.39 2.16
C LYS A 75 -7.42 -10.38 0.85
N GLU A 76 -7.15 -9.18 0.31
CA GLU A 76 -6.40 -9.05 -0.93
C GLU A 76 -4.98 -9.58 -0.79
N LEU A 77 -4.40 -9.47 0.41
CA LEU A 77 -3.05 -9.94 0.66
C LEU A 77 -2.97 -11.42 1.01
N GLY A 78 -4.08 -12.11 1.09
CA GLY A 78 -4.09 -13.55 1.32
C GLY A 78 -4.47 -13.99 2.71
N GLY A 79 -4.92 -13.08 3.56
CA GLY A 79 -5.52 -13.44 4.83
C GLY A 79 -4.77 -13.02 6.09
N ASN A 80 -3.56 -12.49 5.99
CA ASN A 80 -2.85 -11.99 7.15
C ASN A 80 -2.12 -10.69 6.82
N LEU A 81 -1.69 -9.98 7.85
CA LEU A 81 -1.02 -8.70 7.72
C LEU A 81 0.18 -8.65 8.65
N ASP A 82 1.33 -8.28 8.11
CA ASP A 82 2.56 -8.18 8.89
C ASP A 82 2.91 -6.76 9.27
N CYS A 83 2.57 -5.78 8.41
CA CYS A 83 2.99 -4.40 8.63
C CYS A 83 2.11 -3.42 7.89
N ILE A 84 1.88 -2.26 8.49
CA ILE A 84 1.24 -1.13 7.83
C ILE A 84 2.23 0.02 7.86
N ILE A 85 2.56 0.56 6.69
CA ILE A 85 3.37 1.77 6.61
C ILE A 85 2.42 2.92 6.34
N ASN A 86 2.20 3.73 7.35
CA ASN A 86 1.26 4.83 7.28
C ASN A 86 1.97 6.09 6.78
N ASN A 87 2.09 6.20 5.48
CA ASN A 87 2.73 7.33 4.84
C ASN A 87 1.78 8.51 4.61
N ALA A 88 0.47 8.25 4.60
CA ALA A 88 -0.51 9.28 4.27
C ALA A 88 -0.49 10.47 5.23
N GLY A 89 -0.15 10.26 6.49
CA GLY A 89 -0.13 11.32 7.48
C GLY A 89 1.16 12.14 7.50
N ILE A 90 2.11 11.81 6.66
CA ILE A 90 3.41 12.47 6.64
C ILE A 90 3.44 13.62 5.64
N THR A 91 2.73 13.50 4.54
CA THR A 91 2.77 14.48 3.47
C THR A 91 1.89 15.68 3.79
N GLN A 92 2.40 16.84 3.46
CA GLN A 92 1.71 18.12 3.66
C GLN A 92 1.40 18.69 2.29
N ASP A 93 0.24 18.44 1.78
CA ASP A 93 -0.09 19.00 0.45
C ASP A 93 -1.34 19.80 0.47
#